data_79b0e92c8a88941ee5c743208bf99ed1
#
_entry.id   79b0e92c8a88941ee5c743208bf99ed1
#
_cell.length_a   1.000
_cell.length_b   1.000
_cell.length_c   1.000
_cell.angle_alpha   90.00
_cell.angle_beta   90.00
_cell.angle_gamma   90.00
#
_symmetry.space_group_name_H-M   'P 1'
#
loop_
_entity.id
_entity.type
_entity.pdbx_description
1 polymer ?
#
loop_
_entity_poly.entity_id
_entity_poly.type
_entity_poly.pdbx_seq_one_letter_code
_entity_poly.pdbx_strand_id
1 'polypeptide(L)'
;MSFFAPLGALLSHVADALEPAFGASATAVTVILLTLSVRLCLHPLSRSAARGERAKAALAPRLAELKRKHGKDPERLRQATAELYAETGVSPLAGCLPMLVQLPVFYVMYHLFSTGSGGDLLDHTLFGAPLGGRWTGALADGGPLGSHGLVYLALFAVVAAVATWTFRRARRTAAETPLPGADASVPGAEAVALVARISPFLSFATLITVAVVPLAAALYVVTTTLWSAVERAYLYRTETGAEAGAETGTKAGGKAGAKTAAKADEGAQEPRRPRPTTG
;
A
#
# COMPACT_ATOMS: atom_id res chain seq x y z
N MET A 1 29.47 5.11 -19.92
CA MET A 1 29.68 3.78 -19.29
C MET A 1 28.40 3.42 -18.59
N SER A 2 27.66 2.50 -19.16
CA SER A 2 26.24 2.28 -18.79
C SER A 2 26.16 1.49 -17.51
N PHE A 3 25.83 2.10 -16.40
CA PHE A 3 25.44 1.42 -15.17
C PHE A 3 24.35 0.35 -15.41
N PHE A 4 23.62 0.49 -16.51
CA PHE A 4 22.52 -0.41 -16.92
C PHE A 4 22.98 -1.64 -17.70
N ALA A 5 24.19 -1.64 -18.29
CA ALA A 5 24.69 -2.78 -19.06
C ALA A 5 24.80 -4.08 -18.24
N PRO A 6 25.34 -4.09 -17.00
CA PRO A 6 25.39 -5.32 -16.20
C PRO A 6 24.00 -5.82 -15.80
N LEU A 7 23.02 -4.94 -15.63
CA LEU A 7 21.66 -5.33 -15.33
C LEU A 7 20.97 -5.95 -16.55
N GLY A 8 21.18 -5.39 -17.73
CA GLY A 8 20.70 -5.98 -18.99
C GLY A 8 21.31 -7.36 -19.22
N ALA A 9 22.62 -7.52 -19.01
CA ALA A 9 23.30 -8.80 -19.11
C ALA A 9 22.79 -9.84 -18.09
N LEU A 10 22.50 -9.41 -16.86
CA LEU A 10 21.87 -10.28 -15.86
C LEU A 10 20.50 -10.76 -16.30
N LEU A 11 19.68 -9.83 -16.84
CA LEU A 11 18.34 -10.17 -17.35
C LEU A 11 18.41 -11.16 -18.50
N SER A 12 19.32 -10.96 -19.47
CA SER A 12 19.48 -11.89 -20.59
C SER A 12 19.93 -13.28 -20.10
N HIS A 13 20.93 -13.35 -19.21
CA HIS A 13 21.36 -14.64 -18.66
C HIS A 13 20.25 -15.40 -17.92
N VAL A 14 19.42 -14.70 -17.16
CA VAL A 14 18.27 -15.33 -16.48
C VAL A 14 17.21 -15.74 -17.49
N ALA A 15 16.96 -14.94 -18.53
CA ALA A 15 16.02 -15.28 -19.59
C ALA A 15 16.49 -16.54 -20.37
N ASP A 16 17.77 -16.61 -20.74
CA ASP A 16 18.39 -17.77 -21.42
C ASP A 16 18.27 -19.06 -20.57
N ALA A 17 18.48 -18.94 -19.25
CA ALA A 17 18.31 -20.05 -18.32
C ALA A 17 16.86 -20.54 -18.19
N LEU A 18 15.88 -19.65 -18.41
CA LEU A 18 14.45 -19.95 -18.35
C LEU A 18 13.86 -20.36 -19.72
N GLU A 19 14.59 -20.13 -20.82
CA GLU A 19 14.12 -20.42 -22.17
C GLU A 19 13.69 -21.89 -22.37
N PRO A 20 14.42 -22.93 -21.84
CA PRO A 20 13.98 -24.32 -21.96
C PRO A 20 12.62 -24.63 -21.37
N ALA A 21 12.19 -23.84 -20.35
CA ALA A 21 10.93 -24.05 -19.65
C ALA A 21 9.77 -23.17 -20.19
N PHE A 22 10.08 -21.93 -20.62
CA PHE A 22 9.09 -20.93 -20.96
C PHE A 22 9.14 -20.45 -22.43
N GLY A 23 10.14 -20.91 -23.19
CA GLY A 23 10.31 -20.54 -24.61
C GLY A 23 10.33 -19.02 -24.81
N ALA A 24 9.61 -18.54 -25.81
CA ALA A 24 9.53 -17.11 -26.16
C ALA A 24 9.05 -16.19 -25.02
N SER A 25 8.40 -16.74 -23.97
CA SER A 25 7.92 -15.98 -22.81
C SER A 25 8.95 -15.88 -21.68
N ALA A 26 10.15 -16.47 -21.82
CA ALA A 26 11.19 -16.51 -20.78
C ALA A 26 11.57 -15.10 -20.28
N THR A 27 11.72 -14.14 -21.19
CA THR A 27 12.03 -12.75 -20.85
C THR A 27 10.91 -12.08 -20.02
N ALA A 28 9.65 -12.30 -20.37
CA ALA A 28 8.52 -11.79 -19.60
C ALA A 28 8.50 -12.38 -18.18
N VAL A 29 8.74 -13.68 -18.06
CA VAL A 29 8.85 -14.36 -16.76
C VAL A 29 10.03 -13.81 -15.96
N THR A 30 11.17 -13.55 -16.61
CA THR A 30 12.35 -12.93 -15.97
C THR A 30 12.03 -11.55 -15.40
N VAL A 31 11.31 -10.71 -16.14
CA VAL A 31 10.87 -9.37 -15.66
C VAL A 31 9.98 -9.52 -14.42
N ILE A 32 9.05 -10.46 -14.43
CA ILE A 32 8.16 -10.74 -13.30
C ILE A 32 8.98 -11.24 -12.10
N LEU A 33 9.85 -12.23 -12.27
CA LEU A 33 10.67 -12.80 -11.20
C LEU A 33 11.61 -11.77 -10.59
N LEU A 34 12.28 -10.97 -11.43
CA LEU A 34 13.13 -9.89 -10.93
C LEU A 34 12.32 -8.87 -10.12
N THR A 35 11.15 -8.47 -10.61
CA THR A 35 10.26 -7.55 -9.90
C THR A 35 9.86 -8.13 -8.53
N LEU A 36 9.47 -9.40 -8.48
CA LEU A 36 9.10 -10.08 -7.24
C LEU A 36 10.29 -10.20 -6.28
N SER A 37 11.49 -10.50 -6.78
CA SER A 37 12.71 -10.59 -5.98
C SER A 37 13.05 -9.25 -5.33
N VAL A 38 13.04 -8.15 -6.10
CA VAL A 38 13.24 -6.81 -5.58
C VAL A 38 12.18 -6.46 -4.53
N ARG A 39 10.92 -6.79 -4.78
CA ARG A 39 9.81 -6.57 -3.84
C ARG A 39 9.97 -7.36 -2.55
N LEU A 40 10.43 -8.59 -2.64
CA LEU A 40 10.71 -9.43 -1.48
C LEU A 40 11.86 -8.85 -0.64
N CYS A 41 12.94 -8.40 -1.28
CA CYS A 41 14.05 -7.72 -0.60
C CYS A 41 13.60 -6.41 0.08
N LEU A 42 12.67 -5.67 -0.53
CA LEU A 42 12.12 -4.43 0.03
C LEU A 42 10.99 -4.67 1.05
N HIS A 43 10.55 -5.92 1.25
CA HIS A 43 9.45 -6.22 2.17
C HIS A 43 9.67 -5.74 3.61
N PRO A 44 10.86 -5.86 4.27
CA PRO A 44 11.08 -5.31 5.60
C PRO A 44 10.92 -3.78 5.65
N LEU A 45 11.30 -3.09 4.57
CA LEU A 45 11.12 -1.64 4.46
C LEU A 45 9.64 -1.28 4.30
N SER A 46 8.89 -2.01 3.48
CA SER A 46 7.44 -1.84 3.34
C SER A 46 6.71 -2.04 4.66
N ARG A 47 7.12 -3.02 5.47
CA ARG A 47 6.58 -3.23 6.83
C ARG A 47 6.85 -2.05 7.76
N SER A 48 8.05 -1.48 7.73
CA SER A 48 8.37 -0.30 8.55
C SER A 48 7.58 0.93 8.10
N ALA A 49 7.40 1.12 6.80
CA ALA A 49 6.57 2.19 6.24
C ALA A 49 5.10 2.04 6.64
N ALA A 50 4.54 0.82 6.57
CA ALA A 50 3.17 0.55 7.01
C ALA A 50 2.96 0.87 8.51
N ARG A 51 3.94 0.57 9.36
CA ARG A 51 3.91 0.97 10.79
C ARG A 51 3.88 2.49 10.94
N GLY A 52 4.69 3.21 10.16
CA GLY A 52 4.70 4.67 10.15
C GLY A 52 3.38 5.28 9.67
N GLU A 53 2.76 4.71 8.62
CA GLU A 53 1.43 5.13 8.14
C GLU A 53 0.36 4.99 9.23
N ARG A 54 0.41 3.93 10.03
CA ARG A 54 -0.53 3.69 11.14
C ARG A 54 -0.33 4.64 12.30
N ALA A 55 0.94 4.83 12.72
CA ALA A 55 1.26 5.81 13.74
C ALA A 55 0.73 7.20 13.34
N LYS A 56 0.85 7.55 12.04
CA LYS A 56 0.29 8.77 11.49
C LYS A 56 -1.25 8.77 11.49
N ALA A 57 -1.88 7.65 11.16
CA ALA A 57 -3.34 7.52 11.20
C ALA A 57 -3.88 7.64 12.63
N ALA A 58 -3.18 7.10 13.63
CA ALA A 58 -3.53 7.25 15.04
C ALA A 58 -3.47 8.71 15.54
N LEU A 59 -2.67 9.57 14.88
CA LEU A 59 -2.61 11.01 15.17
C LEU A 59 -3.74 11.82 14.50
N ALA A 60 -4.49 11.23 13.59
CA ALA A 60 -5.55 11.93 12.84
C ALA A 60 -6.55 12.69 13.75
N PRO A 61 -7.08 12.11 14.86
CA PRO A 61 -7.99 12.84 15.75
C PRO A 61 -7.32 14.06 16.40
N ARG A 62 -6.07 13.95 16.86
CA ARG A 62 -5.31 15.07 17.44
C ARG A 62 -5.03 16.17 16.42
N LEU A 63 -4.68 15.77 15.19
CA LEU A 63 -4.52 16.73 14.08
C LEU A 63 -5.83 17.45 13.75
N ALA A 64 -6.96 16.75 13.81
CA ALA A 64 -8.28 17.35 13.63
C ALA A 64 -8.60 18.40 14.72
N GLU A 65 -8.28 18.12 15.98
CA GLU A 65 -8.43 19.08 17.08
C GLU A 65 -7.54 20.32 16.90
N LEU A 66 -6.26 20.13 16.55
CA LEU A 66 -5.34 21.23 16.27
C LEU A 66 -5.86 22.12 15.14
N LYS A 67 -6.37 21.51 14.09
CA LYS A 67 -6.96 22.23 12.96
C LYS A 67 -8.21 23.00 13.37
N ARG A 68 -9.09 22.41 14.20
CA ARG A 68 -10.25 23.10 14.75
C ARG A 68 -9.84 24.28 15.63
N LYS A 69 -8.77 24.14 16.43
CA LYS A 69 -8.30 25.15 17.38
C LYS A 69 -7.54 26.30 16.70
N HIS A 70 -6.71 25.98 15.71
CA HIS A 70 -5.79 26.93 15.07
C HIS A 70 -6.02 27.12 13.56
N GLY A 71 -7.12 26.64 13.00
CA GLY A 71 -7.37 26.68 11.55
C GLY A 71 -7.45 28.08 10.94
N LYS A 72 -7.66 29.11 11.75
CA LYS A 72 -7.65 30.52 11.32
C LYS A 72 -6.24 31.12 11.28
N ASP A 73 -5.25 30.49 11.93
CA ASP A 73 -3.86 30.93 12.02
C ASP A 73 -2.94 29.82 11.45
N PRO A 74 -2.54 29.91 10.16
CA PRO A 74 -1.75 28.88 9.51
C PRO A 74 -0.37 28.70 10.14
N GLU A 75 0.24 29.75 10.69
CA GLU A 75 1.55 29.68 11.33
C GLU A 75 1.47 28.88 12.64
N ARG A 76 0.51 29.19 13.50
CA ARG A 76 0.28 28.43 14.73
C ARG A 76 -0.12 26.98 14.47
N LEU A 77 -0.92 26.73 13.43
CA LEU A 77 -1.27 25.37 13.04
C LEU A 77 -0.04 24.56 12.61
N ARG A 78 0.85 25.17 11.81
CA ARG A 78 2.11 24.53 11.39
C ARG A 78 3.01 24.22 12.60
N GLN A 79 3.18 25.19 13.49
CA GLN A 79 3.98 25.03 14.71
C GLN A 79 3.42 23.94 15.61
N ALA A 80 2.13 23.98 15.96
CA ALA A 80 1.49 22.95 16.79
C ALA A 80 1.49 21.57 16.14
N THR A 81 1.41 21.50 14.81
CA THR A 81 1.52 20.23 14.08
C THR A 81 2.95 19.69 14.13
N ALA A 82 3.96 20.56 13.99
CA ALA A 82 5.37 20.15 14.09
C ALA A 82 5.71 19.66 15.51
N GLU A 83 5.21 20.36 16.55
CA GLU A 83 5.35 19.97 17.96
C GLU A 83 4.72 18.59 18.21
N LEU A 84 3.50 18.34 17.72
CA LEU A 84 2.83 17.05 17.84
C LEU A 84 3.63 15.91 17.19
N TYR A 85 4.20 16.13 16.01
CA TYR A 85 5.05 15.13 15.36
C TYR A 85 6.37 14.91 16.13
N ALA A 86 6.96 15.97 16.69
CA ALA A 86 8.17 15.89 17.51
C ALA A 86 7.92 15.14 18.83
N GLU A 87 6.82 15.43 19.54
CA GLU A 87 6.42 14.76 20.78
C GLU A 87 6.15 13.26 20.57
N THR A 88 5.52 12.91 19.48
CA THR A 88 5.13 11.52 19.20
C THR A 88 6.23 10.70 18.51
N GLY A 89 7.31 11.34 18.06
CA GLY A 89 8.39 10.69 17.30
C GLY A 89 7.96 10.13 15.94
N VAL A 90 6.77 10.51 15.45
CA VAL A 90 6.24 10.05 14.18
C VAL A 90 6.78 10.92 13.05
N SER A 91 7.55 10.31 12.14
CA SER A 91 8.05 11.03 10.97
C SER A 91 6.92 11.32 9.97
N PRO A 92 6.73 12.58 9.54
CA PRO A 92 5.77 12.91 8.48
C PRO A 92 6.12 12.25 7.14
N LEU A 93 7.40 11.87 6.93
CA LEU A 93 7.90 11.25 5.70
C LEU A 93 7.77 9.72 5.70
N ALA A 94 7.39 9.08 6.80
CA ALA A 94 7.30 7.62 6.89
C ALA A 94 6.37 7.01 5.83
N GLY A 95 5.28 7.71 5.48
CA GLY A 95 4.33 7.24 4.47
C GLY A 95 4.80 7.37 3.01
N CYS A 96 5.77 8.25 2.70
CA CYS A 96 6.28 8.44 1.33
C CYS A 96 7.56 7.66 1.03
N LEU A 97 8.19 7.05 2.04
CA LEU A 97 9.43 6.30 1.90
C LEU A 97 9.38 5.21 0.81
N PRO A 98 8.30 4.40 0.69
CA PRO A 98 8.19 3.42 -0.40
C PRO A 98 8.22 4.05 -1.78
N MET A 99 7.61 5.21 -1.95
CA MET A 99 7.60 5.95 -3.22
C MET A 99 9.01 6.46 -3.58
N LEU A 100 9.76 6.97 -2.61
CA LEU A 100 11.13 7.47 -2.84
C LEU A 100 12.07 6.34 -3.25
N VAL A 101 11.95 5.15 -2.62
CA VAL A 101 12.74 3.96 -2.99
C VAL A 101 12.29 3.40 -4.35
N GLN A 102 11.03 3.55 -4.70
CA GLN A 102 10.48 3.06 -5.97
C GLN A 102 10.94 3.89 -7.17
N LEU A 103 11.21 5.20 -7.00
CA LEU A 103 11.62 6.08 -8.11
C LEU A 103 12.89 5.60 -8.83
N PRO A 104 14.00 5.28 -8.17
CA PRO A 104 15.18 4.76 -8.86
C PRO A 104 14.91 3.41 -9.55
N VAL A 105 14.14 2.52 -8.92
CA VAL A 105 13.77 1.23 -9.53
C VAL A 105 12.93 1.46 -10.79
N PHE A 106 11.94 2.34 -10.71
CA PHE A 106 11.12 2.71 -11.87
C PHE A 106 11.97 3.34 -12.98
N TYR A 107 12.89 4.25 -12.64
CA TYR A 107 13.77 4.89 -13.58
C TYR A 107 14.65 3.88 -14.33
N VAL A 108 15.25 2.93 -13.60
CA VAL A 108 16.07 1.85 -14.19
C VAL A 108 15.24 1.00 -15.14
N MET A 109 14.08 0.54 -14.70
CA MET A 109 13.18 -0.28 -15.53
C MET A 109 12.67 0.48 -16.75
N TYR A 110 12.26 1.74 -16.55
CA TYR A 110 11.83 2.59 -17.65
C TYR A 110 12.95 2.81 -18.68
N HIS A 111 14.15 3.14 -18.22
CA HIS A 111 15.30 3.36 -19.10
C HIS A 111 15.64 2.09 -19.88
N LEU A 112 15.68 0.94 -19.20
CA LEU A 112 15.98 -0.34 -19.81
C LEU A 112 15.00 -0.71 -20.94
N PHE A 113 13.69 -0.50 -20.70
CA PHE A 113 12.63 -0.94 -21.63
C PHE A 113 12.13 0.15 -22.58
N SER A 114 12.42 1.44 -22.36
CA SER A 114 11.94 2.53 -23.23
C SER A 114 13.00 3.13 -24.15
N THR A 115 14.29 2.99 -23.81
CA THR A 115 15.37 3.61 -24.60
C THR A 115 16.12 2.64 -25.50
N GLY A 116 15.63 1.39 -25.64
CA GLY A 116 16.30 0.36 -26.42
C GLY A 116 17.59 -0.18 -25.79
N SER A 117 17.90 0.28 -24.55
CA SER A 117 19.07 -0.24 -23.79
C SER A 117 18.92 -1.71 -23.39
N GLY A 118 17.70 -2.27 -23.53
CA GLY A 118 17.38 -3.67 -23.33
C GLY A 118 17.80 -4.59 -24.50
N GLY A 119 18.28 -4.01 -25.63
CA GLY A 119 18.71 -4.78 -26.80
C GLY A 119 17.62 -5.75 -27.27
N ASP A 120 18.02 -6.97 -27.60
CA ASP A 120 17.16 -8.04 -28.12
C ASP A 120 16.04 -8.50 -27.16
N LEU A 121 16.09 -8.09 -25.86
CA LEU A 121 15.06 -8.43 -24.87
C LEU A 121 13.66 -7.88 -25.21
N LEU A 122 13.58 -6.78 -25.97
CA LEU A 122 12.34 -6.16 -26.40
C LEU A 122 11.70 -6.86 -27.59
N ASP A 123 12.48 -7.63 -28.35
CA ASP A 123 12.00 -8.42 -29.51
C ASP A 123 11.38 -9.75 -29.06
N HIS A 124 11.64 -10.18 -27.83
CA HIS A 124 10.99 -11.35 -27.26
C HIS A 124 9.49 -11.09 -27.07
N THR A 125 8.72 -12.16 -27.03
CA THR A 125 7.25 -12.05 -27.01
C THR A 125 6.66 -12.66 -25.75
N LEU A 126 5.49 -12.17 -25.36
CA LEU A 126 4.63 -12.80 -24.36
C LEU A 126 3.34 -13.22 -25.05
N PHE A 127 3.12 -14.54 -25.20
CA PHE A 127 1.98 -15.09 -25.95
C PHE A 127 1.81 -14.48 -27.36
N GLY A 128 2.94 -14.23 -28.03
CA GLY A 128 2.99 -13.62 -29.35
C GLY A 128 3.06 -12.09 -29.37
N ALA A 129 2.71 -11.39 -28.30
CA ALA A 129 2.81 -9.94 -28.23
C ALA A 129 4.26 -9.50 -27.93
N PRO A 130 4.89 -8.62 -28.74
CA PRO A 130 6.26 -8.18 -28.53
C PRO A 130 6.37 -7.35 -27.25
N LEU A 131 7.42 -7.60 -26.44
CA LEU A 131 7.65 -6.91 -25.18
C LEU A 131 7.91 -5.41 -25.33
N GLY A 132 8.48 -4.99 -26.46
CA GLY A 132 8.63 -3.58 -26.85
C GLY A 132 7.36 -2.92 -27.36
N GLY A 133 6.32 -3.72 -27.70
CA GLY A 133 5.05 -3.23 -28.23
C GLY A 133 4.26 -2.39 -27.22
N ARG A 134 3.32 -1.61 -27.75
CA ARG A 134 2.36 -0.79 -26.98
C ARG A 134 0.94 -1.17 -27.34
N TRP A 135 -0.02 -0.80 -26.48
CA TRP A 135 -1.43 -1.03 -26.72
C TRP A 135 -1.92 -0.50 -28.08
N THR A 136 -1.46 0.71 -28.47
CA THR A 136 -1.80 1.30 -29.75
C THR A 136 -1.35 0.48 -30.96
N GLY A 137 -0.15 -0.14 -30.86
CA GLY A 137 0.33 -1.08 -31.86
C GLY A 137 -0.49 -2.35 -31.90
N ALA A 138 -0.82 -2.94 -30.75
CA ALA A 138 -1.67 -4.12 -30.68
C ALA A 138 -3.06 -3.89 -31.27
N LEU A 139 -3.60 -2.67 -31.15
CA LEU A 139 -4.86 -2.31 -31.80
C LEU A 139 -4.74 -2.27 -33.32
N ALA A 140 -3.61 -1.81 -33.85
CA ALA A 140 -3.37 -1.75 -35.30
C ALA A 140 -3.13 -3.18 -35.86
N ASP A 141 -2.53 -4.09 -35.10
CA ASP A 141 -2.12 -5.44 -35.54
C ASP A 141 -3.20 -6.53 -35.30
N GLY A 142 -4.45 -6.20 -35.33
CA GLY A 142 -5.55 -7.18 -35.19
C GLY A 142 -6.63 -6.79 -34.21
N GLY A 143 -6.57 -5.56 -33.71
CA GLY A 143 -7.59 -5.00 -32.82
C GLY A 143 -7.52 -5.53 -31.38
N PRO A 144 -8.51 -5.17 -30.56
CA PRO A 144 -8.50 -5.52 -29.12
C PRO A 144 -8.63 -7.03 -28.88
N LEU A 145 -9.20 -7.80 -29.78
CA LEU A 145 -9.43 -9.24 -29.67
C LEU A 145 -8.37 -10.06 -30.43
N GLY A 146 -7.41 -9.40 -31.11
CA GLY A 146 -6.25 -10.08 -31.68
C GLY A 146 -5.35 -10.69 -30.59
N SER A 147 -4.45 -11.59 -31.00
CA SER A 147 -3.53 -12.26 -30.05
C SER A 147 -2.75 -11.25 -29.18
N HIS A 148 -2.25 -10.18 -29.79
CA HIS A 148 -1.55 -9.09 -29.07
C HIS A 148 -2.49 -8.32 -28.16
N GLY A 149 -3.71 -7.98 -28.63
CA GLY A 149 -4.72 -7.26 -27.88
C GLY A 149 -5.19 -8.00 -26.63
N LEU A 150 -5.36 -9.32 -26.71
CA LEU A 150 -5.80 -10.15 -25.58
C LEU A 150 -4.82 -10.10 -24.41
N VAL A 151 -3.51 -10.04 -24.67
CA VAL A 151 -2.50 -9.91 -23.62
C VAL A 151 -2.70 -8.61 -22.83
N TYR A 152 -2.90 -7.49 -23.54
CA TYR A 152 -3.16 -6.20 -22.87
C TYR A 152 -4.51 -6.19 -22.17
N LEU A 153 -5.55 -6.80 -22.72
CA LEU A 153 -6.85 -6.91 -22.04
C LEU A 153 -6.75 -7.69 -20.73
N ALA A 154 -5.95 -8.77 -20.71
CA ALA A 154 -5.69 -9.51 -19.48
C ALA A 154 -4.99 -8.62 -18.44
N LEU A 155 -3.96 -7.84 -18.84
CA LEU A 155 -3.29 -6.89 -17.94
C LEU A 155 -4.26 -5.80 -17.45
N PHE A 156 -5.08 -5.25 -18.32
CA PHE A 156 -6.10 -4.27 -17.93
C PHE A 156 -7.12 -4.86 -16.96
N ALA A 157 -7.54 -6.09 -17.16
CA ALA A 157 -8.46 -6.77 -16.24
C ALA A 157 -7.85 -6.92 -14.84
N VAL A 158 -6.58 -7.33 -14.75
CA VAL A 158 -5.86 -7.43 -13.47
C VAL A 158 -5.75 -6.07 -12.81
N VAL A 159 -5.31 -5.04 -13.53
CA VAL A 159 -5.18 -3.68 -12.97
C VAL A 159 -6.53 -3.11 -12.56
N ALA A 160 -7.58 -3.31 -13.35
CA ALA A 160 -8.93 -2.86 -13.03
C ALA A 160 -9.48 -3.55 -11.76
N ALA A 161 -9.23 -4.84 -11.61
CA ALA A 161 -9.60 -5.58 -10.39
C ALA A 161 -8.89 -5.01 -9.15
N VAL A 162 -7.57 -4.80 -9.23
CA VAL A 162 -6.78 -4.22 -8.13
C VAL A 162 -7.19 -2.78 -7.86
N ALA A 163 -7.39 -1.96 -8.91
CA ALA A 163 -7.85 -0.57 -8.77
C ALA A 163 -9.23 -0.49 -8.12
N THR A 164 -10.15 -1.35 -8.51
CA THR A 164 -11.50 -1.43 -7.93
C THR A 164 -11.45 -1.84 -6.46
N TRP A 165 -10.61 -2.83 -6.11
CA TRP A 165 -10.41 -3.24 -4.73
C TRP A 165 -9.82 -2.09 -3.88
N THR A 166 -8.78 -1.43 -4.38
CA THR A 166 -8.13 -0.28 -3.72
C THR A 166 -9.11 0.88 -3.55
N PHE A 167 -9.87 1.19 -4.60
CA PHE A 167 -10.92 2.23 -4.59
C PHE A 167 -11.98 1.96 -3.51
N ARG A 168 -12.55 0.74 -3.51
CA ARG A 168 -13.56 0.34 -2.51
C ARG A 168 -13.02 0.46 -1.09
N ARG A 169 -11.77 0.04 -0.88
CA ARG A 169 -11.10 0.15 0.40
C ARG A 169 -10.88 1.61 0.81
N ALA A 170 -10.32 2.44 -0.07
CA ALA A 170 -10.08 3.86 0.19
C ALA A 170 -11.38 4.59 0.56
N ARG A 171 -12.49 4.28 -0.13
CA ARG A 171 -13.80 4.85 0.20
C ARG A 171 -14.33 4.41 1.56
N ARG A 172 -14.13 3.17 1.98
CA ARG A 172 -14.51 2.70 3.32
C ARG A 172 -13.72 3.44 4.40
N THR A 173 -12.38 3.50 4.27
CA THR A 173 -11.53 4.24 5.21
C THR A 173 -11.87 5.72 5.28
N ALA A 174 -12.20 6.36 4.14
CA ALA A 174 -12.62 7.76 4.11
C ALA A 174 -13.99 7.99 4.78
N ALA A 175 -14.89 7.01 4.76
CA ALA A 175 -16.19 7.08 5.45
C ALA A 175 -16.04 6.92 6.97
N GLU A 176 -15.08 6.09 7.41
CA GLU A 176 -14.81 5.84 8.84
C GLU A 176 -13.99 6.97 9.49
N THR A 177 -13.16 7.65 8.71
CA THR A 177 -12.33 8.77 9.18
C THR A 177 -12.67 10.02 8.37
N PRO A 178 -13.62 10.85 8.82
CA PRO A 178 -13.92 12.13 8.15
C PRO A 178 -12.62 12.95 8.07
N LEU A 179 -12.26 13.39 6.87
CA LEU A 179 -11.06 14.21 6.67
C LEU A 179 -11.17 15.50 7.47
N PRO A 180 -10.21 15.80 8.36
CA PRO A 180 -10.16 17.08 9.04
C PRO A 180 -9.95 18.16 7.98
N GLY A 181 -10.98 18.95 7.70
CA GLY A 181 -10.88 20.08 6.78
C GLY A 181 -11.92 20.15 5.66
N ALA A 182 -13.02 19.41 5.78
CA ALA A 182 -14.21 19.65 4.95
C ALA A 182 -14.95 20.95 5.32
N ASP A 183 -14.53 21.62 6.43
CA ASP A 183 -15.07 22.92 6.79
C ASP A 183 -14.52 23.99 5.85
N ALA A 184 -15.38 24.55 5.02
CA ALA A 184 -15.10 25.52 3.96
C ALA A 184 -14.48 26.86 4.45
N SER A 185 -14.18 26.98 5.73
CA SER A 185 -13.70 28.22 6.36
C SER A 185 -12.16 28.40 6.34
N VAL A 186 -11.39 27.41 5.84
CA VAL A 186 -9.91 27.47 5.85
C VAL A 186 -9.39 27.65 4.42
N PRO A 187 -8.49 28.65 4.17
CA PRO A 187 -7.84 28.79 2.86
C PRO A 187 -7.18 27.49 2.42
N GLY A 188 -7.52 26.99 1.23
CA GLY A 188 -7.02 25.71 0.71
C GLY A 188 -7.83 24.46 1.13
N ALA A 189 -8.87 24.57 1.94
CA ALA A 189 -9.74 23.45 2.31
C ALA A 189 -10.40 22.83 1.08
N GLU A 190 -10.79 23.64 0.10
CA GLU A 190 -11.36 23.19 -1.18
C GLU A 190 -10.37 22.33 -1.96
N ALA A 191 -9.11 22.73 -2.04
CA ALA A 191 -8.07 21.96 -2.72
C ALA A 191 -7.83 20.61 -2.02
N VAL A 192 -7.77 20.58 -0.69
CA VAL A 192 -7.64 19.36 0.11
C VAL A 192 -8.86 18.45 -0.07
N ALA A 193 -10.07 19.01 -0.03
CA ALA A 193 -11.31 18.28 -0.26
C ALA A 193 -11.38 17.73 -1.69
N LEU A 194 -10.94 18.48 -2.69
CA LEU A 194 -10.87 18.05 -4.08
C LEU A 194 -9.86 16.89 -4.25
N VAL A 195 -8.64 17.03 -3.70
CA VAL A 195 -7.62 15.97 -3.73
C VAL A 195 -8.14 14.71 -3.03
N ALA A 196 -8.78 14.84 -1.89
CA ALA A 196 -9.37 13.71 -1.17
C ALA A 196 -10.48 13.03 -1.97
N ARG A 197 -11.28 13.79 -2.70
CA ARG A 197 -12.36 13.29 -3.56
C ARG A 197 -11.82 12.59 -4.81
N ILE A 198 -10.71 13.09 -5.37
CA ILE A 198 -10.07 12.55 -6.57
C ILE A 198 -9.13 11.38 -6.24
N SER A 199 -8.52 11.37 -5.03
CA SER A 199 -7.54 10.38 -4.60
C SER A 199 -7.95 8.92 -4.85
N PRO A 200 -9.19 8.47 -4.59
CA PRO A 200 -9.59 7.10 -4.90
C PRO A 200 -9.52 6.78 -6.40
N PHE A 201 -9.80 7.77 -7.26
CA PHE A 201 -9.79 7.60 -8.72
C PHE A 201 -8.37 7.50 -9.29
N LEU A 202 -7.34 8.01 -8.56
CA LEU A 202 -5.94 7.85 -8.97
C LEU A 202 -5.54 6.38 -9.13
N SER A 203 -6.22 5.47 -8.45
CA SER A 203 -5.99 4.03 -8.63
C SER A 203 -6.22 3.56 -10.06
N PHE A 204 -7.10 4.23 -10.81
CA PHE A 204 -7.37 3.92 -12.21
C PHE A 204 -6.38 4.57 -13.19
N ALA A 205 -5.58 5.54 -12.74
CA ALA A 205 -4.54 6.15 -13.57
C ALA A 205 -3.49 5.12 -14.04
N THR A 206 -3.31 4.04 -13.27
CA THR A 206 -2.44 2.92 -13.65
C THR A 206 -2.88 2.25 -14.95
N LEU A 207 -4.18 2.24 -15.28
CA LEU A 207 -4.67 1.71 -16.56
C LEU A 207 -4.15 2.54 -17.75
N ILE A 208 -4.12 3.87 -17.59
CA ILE A 208 -3.55 4.78 -18.61
C ILE A 208 -2.04 4.50 -18.75
N THR A 209 -1.34 4.33 -17.63
CA THR A 209 0.09 4.00 -17.67
C THR A 209 0.34 2.71 -18.46
N VAL A 210 -0.41 1.64 -18.17
CA VAL A 210 -0.27 0.34 -18.87
C VAL A 210 -0.57 0.46 -20.36
N ALA A 211 -1.49 1.36 -20.77
CA ALA A 211 -1.82 1.59 -22.17
C ALA A 211 -0.70 2.31 -22.95
N VAL A 212 0.06 3.17 -22.29
CA VAL A 212 1.06 4.05 -22.94
C VAL A 212 2.44 3.42 -22.98
N VAL A 213 2.83 2.69 -21.92
CA VAL A 213 4.18 2.13 -21.81
C VAL A 213 4.34 0.85 -22.62
N PRO A 214 5.59 0.45 -23.00
CA PRO A 214 5.87 -0.84 -23.61
C PRO A 214 5.40 -2.01 -22.73
N LEU A 215 5.09 -3.17 -23.33
CA LEU A 215 4.54 -4.33 -22.64
C LEU A 215 5.44 -4.81 -21.48
N ALA A 216 6.76 -4.80 -21.66
CA ALA A 216 7.71 -5.16 -20.60
C ALA A 216 7.58 -4.22 -19.37
N ALA A 217 7.46 -2.90 -19.59
CA ALA A 217 7.24 -1.94 -18.51
C ALA A 217 5.82 -2.10 -17.92
N ALA A 218 4.82 -2.43 -18.72
CA ALA A 218 3.47 -2.72 -18.26
C ALA A 218 3.44 -3.95 -17.33
N LEU A 219 4.16 -5.03 -17.67
CA LEU A 219 4.33 -6.21 -16.81
C LEU A 219 4.94 -5.85 -15.46
N TYR A 220 5.99 -5.02 -15.45
CA TYR A 220 6.58 -4.51 -14.21
C TYR A 220 5.55 -3.74 -13.37
N VAL A 221 4.81 -2.81 -13.98
CA VAL A 221 3.81 -1.99 -13.28
C VAL A 221 2.68 -2.87 -12.72
N VAL A 222 2.18 -3.82 -13.50
CA VAL A 222 1.11 -4.75 -13.07
C VAL A 222 1.58 -5.63 -11.93
N THR A 223 2.77 -6.25 -12.06
CA THR A 223 3.35 -7.10 -11.01
C THR A 223 3.57 -6.32 -9.71
N THR A 224 4.11 -5.10 -9.81
CA THR A 224 4.32 -4.20 -8.68
C THR A 224 2.99 -3.81 -8.00
N THR A 225 1.96 -3.50 -8.78
CA THR A 225 0.64 -3.10 -8.28
C THR A 225 -0.05 -4.28 -7.60
N LEU A 226 0.00 -5.45 -8.20
CA LEU A 226 -0.56 -6.68 -7.65
C LEU A 226 0.15 -7.07 -6.34
N TRP A 227 1.49 -7.04 -6.31
CA TRP A 227 2.26 -7.27 -5.08
C TRP A 227 1.85 -6.32 -3.96
N SER A 228 1.79 -5.03 -4.27
CA SER A 228 1.40 -4.00 -3.28
C SER A 228 -0.02 -4.23 -2.75
N ALA A 229 -0.95 -4.68 -3.59
CA ALA A 229 -2.31 -5.01 -3.18
C ALA A 229 -2.33 -6.23 -2.24
N VAL A 230 -1.60 -7.30 -2.59
CA VAL A 230 -1.49 -8.51 -1.77
C VAL A 230 -0.79 -8.20 -0.44
N GLU A 231 0.32 -7.47 -0.46
CA GLU A 231 1.07 -7.07 0.72
C GLU A 231 0.20 -6.23 1.68
N ARG A 232 -0.53 -5.25 1.16
CA ARG A 232 -1.48 -4.46 1.95
C ARG A 232 -2.60 -5.33 2.50
N ALA A 233 -3.18 -6.24 1.71
CA ALA A 233 -4.21 -7.15 2.18
C ALA A 233 -3.71 -8.04 3.32
N TYR A 234 -2.48 -8.55 3.22
CA TYR A 234 -1.85 -9.38 4.25
C TYR A 234 -1.56 -8.58 5.53
N LEU A 235 -0.91 -7.44 5.42
CA LEU A 235 -0.56 -6.60 6.57
C LEU A 235 -1.79 -6.15 7.37
N TYR A 236 -2.92 -5.90 6.71
CA TYR A 236 -4.14 -5.50 7.41
C TYR A 236 -4.95 -6.68 7.99
N ARG A 237 -4.85 -7.88 7.42
CA ARG A 237 -5.52 -9.08 7.99
C ARG A 237 -4.88 -9.52 9.31
N THR A 238 -3.57 -9.43 9.43
CA THR A 238 -2.85 -9.84 10.65
C THR A 238 -3.20 -8.97 11.86
N GLU A 239 -3.73 -7.78 11.64
CA GLU A 239 -4.02 -6.81 12.70
C GLU A 239 -5.45 -6.89 13.23
N THR A 240 -6.42 -7.05 12.33
CA THR A 240 -7.81 -7.31 12.76
C THR A 240 -7.88 -8.56 13.63
N GLY A 241 -7.02 -9.56 13.37
CA GLY A 241 -6.88 -10.74 14.22
C GLY A 241 -6.20 -10.46 15.56
N ALA A 242 -5.21 -9.56 15.60
CA ALA A 242 -4.49 -9.22 16.83
C ALA A 242 -5.33 -8.31 17.75
N GLU A 243 -6.06 -7.35 17.20
CA GLU A 243 -6.98 -6.50 17.96
C GLU A 243 -8.16 -7.28 18.52
N ALA A 244 -8.77 -8.17 17.72
CA ALA A 244 -9.82 -9.06 18.17
C ALA A 244 -9.32 -10.03 19.28
N GLY A 245 -8.08 -10.49 19.20
CA GLY A 245 -7.43 -11.30 20.24
C GLY A 245 -7.16 -10.52 21.53
N ALA A 246 -6.76 -9.25 21.41
CA ALA A 246 -6.50 -8.38 22.56
C ALA A 246 -7.80 -7.99 23.28
N GLU A 247 -8.87 -7.68 22.56
CA GLU A 247 -10.18 -7.38 23.15
C GLU A 247 -10.80 -8.57 23.85
N THR A 248 -10.67 -9.78 23.27
CA THR A 248 -11.13 -11.03 23.93
C THR A 248 -10.29 -11.35 25.16
N GLY A 249 -8.98 -11.13 25.13
CA GLY A 249 -8.09 -11.31 26.28
C GLY A 249 -8.41 -10.35 27.43
N THR A 250 -8.69 -9.08 27.13
CA THR A 250 -9.05 -8.06 28.14
C THR A 250 -10.42 -8.32 28.77
N LYS A 251 -11.41 -8.77 27.96
CA LYS A 251 -12.74 -9.17 28.48
C LYS A 251 -12.68 -10.43 29.33
N ALA A 252 -11.81 -11.38 29.01
CA ALA A 252 -11.61 -12.60 29.83
C ALA A 252 -10.90 -12.28 31.14
N GLY A 253 -9.87 -11.44 31.12
CA GLY A 253 -9.15 -10.97 32.31
C GLY A 253 -10.03 -10.14 33.26
N GLY A 254 -10.88 -9.23 32.69
CA GLY A 254 -11.83 -8.44 33.48
C GLY A 254 -12.91 -9.28 34.16
N LYS A 255 -13.41 -10.34 33.51
CA LYS A 255 -14.37 -11.27 34.13
C LYS A 255 -13.75 -12.15 35.22
N ALA A 256 -12.48 -12.54 35.08
CA ALA A 256 -11.76 -13.29 36.09
C ALA A 256 -11.45 -12.42 37.32
N GLY A 257 -11.02 -11.16 37.12
CA GLY A 257 -10.78 -10.20 38.21
C GLY A 257 -12.04 -9.82 38.99
N ALA A 258 -13.18 -9.64 38.31
CA ALA A 258 -14.47 -9.34 38.95
C ALA A 258 -14.99 -10.52 39.80
N LYS A 259 -14.77 -11.78 39.33
CA LYS A 259 -15.16 -12.98 40.13
C LYS A 259 -14.29 -13.15 41.38
N THR A 260 -13.02 -12.79 41.32
CA THR A 260 -12.10 -12.88 42.47
C THR A 260 -12.40 -11.80 43.51
N ALA A 261 -12.74 -10.57 43.08
CA ALA A 261 -13.14 -9.48 43.95
C ALA A 261 -14.49 -9.76 44.65
N ALA A 262 -15.49 -10.29 43.92
CA ALA A 262 -16.79 -10.67 44.52
C ALA A 262 -16.68 -11.79 45.56
N LYS A 263 -15.74 -12.74 45.38
CA LYS A 263 -15.51 -13.84 46.34
C LYS A 263 -14.72 -13.39 47.58
N ALA A 264 -13.94 -12.30 47.49
CA ALA A 264 -13.22 -11.70 48.61
C ALA A 264 -14.15 -10.86 49.53
N ASP A 265 -15.21 -10.26 48.97
CA ASP A 265 -16.17 -9.47 49.73
C ASP A 265 -17.19 -10.35 50.48
N GLU A 266 -17.50 -11.54 49.95
CA GLU A 266 -18.40 -12.51 50.61
C GLU A 266 -17.76 -13.20 51.82
N GLY A 267 -16.41 -13.22 51.93
CA GLY A 267 -15.67 -13.77 53.07
C GLY A 267 -15.47 -12.78 54.24
N ALA A 268 -15.82 -11.52 54.09
CA ALA A 268 -15.57 -10.48 55.09
C ALA A 268 -16.79 -10.13 56.00
N GLN A 269 -17.95 -10.73 55.69
CA GLN A 269 -19.19 -10.51 56.49
C GLN A 269 -19.44 -11.69 57.46
N GLU A 270 -18.57 -11.87 58.43
CA GLU A 270 -18.86 -12.72 59.62
C GLU A 270 -19.53 -11.88 60.70
N PRO A 271 -20.73 -12.25 61.19
CA PRO A 271 -21.46 -11.41 62.16
C PRO A 271 -20.74 -11.44 63.54
N ARG A 272 -20.29 -10.30 64.01
CA ARG A 272 -19.80 -10.10 65.40
C ARG A 272 -20.92 -10.45 66.41
N ARG A 273 -20.72 -11.54 67.13
CA ARG A 273 -21.53 -11.88 68.31
C ARG A 273 -21.40 -10.79 69.39
N PRO A 274 -22.49 -10.35 70.01
CA PRO A 274 -22.45 -9.41 71.15
C PRO A 274 -21.82 -10.06 72.36
N ARG A 275 -20.93 -9.36 73.06
CA ARG A 275 -20.35 -9.75 74.35
C ARG A 275 -21.44 -9.59 75.45
N PRO A 276 -21.58 -10.56 76.40
CA PRO A 276 -22.42 -10.37 77.56
C PRO A 276 -21.79 -9.38 78.53
N THR A 277 -22.58 -8.42 78.98
CA THR A 277 -22.27 -7.53 80.12
C THR A 277 -22.57 -8.29 81.38
N THR A 278 -21.53 -8.55 82.16
CA THR A 278 -21.68 -8.95 83.59
C THR A 278 -21.60 -7.68 84.44
N GLY A 279 -22.58 -7.56 85.39
CA GLY A 279 -22.85 -6.48 86.29
C GLY A 279 -21.84 -6.20 87.37
#